data_bf28f78fd665ee3ebafbec68278ffaa6
#
_entry.id   bf28f78fd665ee3ebafbec68278ffaa6
#
_cell.length_a   1.000
_cell.length_b   1.000
_cell.length_c   1.000
_cell.angle_alpha   90.00
_cell.angle_beta   90.00
_cell.angle_gamma   90.00
#
_symmetry.space_group_name_H-M   'P 1'
#
loop_
_entity.id
_entity.type
_entity.pdbx_description
1 polymer ?
#
loop_
_entity_poly.entity_id
_entity_poly.type
_entity_poly.pdbx_seq_one_letter_code
_entity_poly.pdbx_strand_id
1 'polypeptide(L)'
;MVAVMEQDPNPSSTTATITDPATDRAVRRALADHGRLTADAWDVASIADLYALGLTSHATVNVMLAVESELDVEFPDSVLNRATFATVESIIAAAELAS
;
A
#
# COMPACT_ATOMS: atom_id res chain seq x y z
N MET A 1 -34.41 -8.09 10.76
CA MET A 1 -33.99 -7.80 10.58
C MET A 1 -33.29 -7.42 10.45
N VAL A 2 -33.09 -7.46 10.23
CA VAL A 2 -32.39 -6.96 9.98
C VAL A 2 -31.71 -6.54 9.82
N ALA A 3 -31.56 -6.59 9.84
CA ALA A 3 -30.87 -6.07 9.70
C ALA A 3 -30.09 -5.82 9.41
N VAL A 4 -30.04 -5.95 9.33
CA VAL A 4 -29.29 -5.57 9.02
C VAL A 4 -28.58 -5.16 8.72
N MET A 5 -28.59 -5.27 8.77
CA MET A 5 -27.93 -4.79 8.51
C MET A 5 -27.30 -4.25 8.30
N GLU A 6 -27.27 -4.25 8.35
CA GLU A 6 -26.66 -3.64 8.20
C GLU A 6 -25.89 -3.23 8.02
N GLN A 7 -25.95 -3.50 8.21
CA GLN A 7 -25.17 -2.99 8.10
C GLN A 7 -24.38 -2.67 7.76
N ASP A 8 -24.56 -2.95 7.85
CA ASP A 8 -23.82 -2.41 7.56
C ASP A 8 -23.27 -1.95 7.36
N PRO A 9 -23.23 -2.03 7.48
CA PRO A 9 -22.67 -1.34 7.31
C PRO A 9 -22.01 -0.87 7.15
N ASN A 10 -22.04 -0.93 7.24
CA ASN A 10 -21.48 -0.23 7.08
C ASN A 10 -20.91 0.26 6.92
N PRO A 11 -20.78 0.13 7.04
CA PRO A 11 -20.22 0.80 6.88
C PRO A 11 -19.56 1.21 6.58
N SER A 12 -19.57 1.03 6.64
CA SER A 12 -19.08 1.60 6.34
C SER A 12 -18.65 2.08 5.92
N SER A 13 -18.72 1.88 5.88
CA SER A 13 -18.40 2.47 5.45
C SER A 13 -17.96 3.14 5.11
N THR A 14 -17.89 2.96 5.17
CA THR A 14 -17.54 3.76 4.86
C THR A 14 -16.83 4.33 4.67
N THR A 15 -16.47 4.41 4.60
CA THR A 15 -15.88 5.12 4.46
C THR A 15 -15.07 5.48 3.81
N ALA A 16 -15.34 5.51 3.35
CA ALA A 16 -14.70 6.49 2.72
C ALA A 16 -13.29 6.36 2.26
N THR A 17 -12.59 7.03 2.14
CA THR A 17 -11.18 7.07 1.94
C THR A 17 -10.50 5.85 2.39
N ILE A 18 -11.26 4.89 2.60
CA ILE A 18 -10.75 3.74 3.23
C ILE A 18 -9.92 2.94 2.29
N THR A 19 -8.73 2.65 2.73
CA THR A 19 -7.82 1.79 2.02
C THR A 19 -8.34 0.38 2.02
N ASP A 20 -8.32 -0.25 0.86
CA ASP A 20 -8.65 -1.66 0.77
C ASP A 20 -7.64 -2.45 1.61
N PRO A 21 -8.08 -3.23 2.58
CA PRO A 21 -7.16 -4.01 3.40
C PRO A 21 -6.26 -4.94 2.59
N ALA A 22 -6.73 -5.43 1.45
CA ALA A 22 -5.90 -6.28 0.59
C ALA A 22 -4.75 -5.48 -0.02
N THR A 23 -5.00 -4.23 -0.40
CA THR A 23 -3.96 -3.37 -0.96
C THR A 23 -2.92 -3.05 0.11
N ASP A 24 -3.37 -2.70 1.32
CA ASP A 24 -2.45 -2.42 2.42
C ASP A 24 -1.57 -3.65 2.70
N ARG A 25 -2.17 -4.82 2.76
CA ARG A 25 -1.44 -6.05 3.02
C ARG A 25 -0.41 -6.35 1.94
N ALA A 26 -0.80 -6.16 0.67
CA ALA A 26 0.11 -6.41 -0.44
C ALA A 26 1.31 -5.47 -0.39
N VAL A 27 1.09 -4.20 -0.11
CA VAL A 27 2.16 -3.22 -0.01
C VAL A 27 3.10 -3.56 1.15
N ARG A 28 2.54 -3.87 2.31
CA ARG A 28 3.36 -4.19 3.48
C ARG A 28 4.13 -5.48 3.28
N ARG A 29 3.53 -6.47 2.63
CA ARG A 29 4.23 -7.73 2.33
C ARG A 29 5.39 -7.47 1.38
N ALA A 30 5.17 -6.65 0.34
CA ALA A 30 6.23 -6.32 -0.60
C ALA A 30 7.38 -5.62 0.11
N LEU A 31 7.07 -4.70 1.03
CA LEU A 31 8.10 -4.01 1.81
C LEU A 31 8.82 -4.98 2.74
N ALA A 32 8.09 -5.90 3.36
CA ALA A 32 8.70 -6.88 4.25
C ALA A 32 9.67 -7.79 3.50
N ASP A 33 9.29 -8.20 2.28
CA ASP A 33 10.08 -9.14 1.51
C ASP A 33 11.23 -8.48 0.75
N HIS A 34 11.05 -7.25 0.30
CA HIS A 34 12.00 -6.62 -0.63
C HIS A 34 12.50 -5.25 -0.21
N GLY A 35 11.83 -4.59 0.72
CA GLY A 35 12.17 -3.21 1.07
C GLY A 35 13.40 -3.05 1.93
N ARG A 36 13.75 -4.08 2.68
CA ARG A 36 14.94 -4.10 3.56
C ARG A 36 14.93 -2.95 4.54
N LEU A 37 13.75 -2.68 5.11
CA LEU A 37 13.61 -1.59 6.07
C LEU A 37 14.28 -1.95 7.38
N THR A 38 14.68 -0.92 8.13
CA THR A 38 15.23 -1.11 9.48
C THR A 38 14.14 -1.36 10.51
N ALA A 39 12.89 -1.21 10.12
CA ALA A 39 11.74 -1.45 10.98
C ALA A 39 10.86 -2.53 10.34
N ASP A 40 9.98 -3.11 11.17
CA ASP A 40 9.04 -4.13 10.68
C ASP A 40 8.00 -3.46 9.78
N ALA A 41 7.94 -3.88 8.52
CA ALA A 41 7.01 -3.30 7.55
C ALA A 41 5.56 -3.46 7.97
N TRP A 42 5.24 -4.43 8.80
CA TRP A 42 3.88 -4.63 9.27
C TRP A 42 3.48 -3.66 10.38
N ASP A 43 4.47 -3.08 11.07
CA ASP A 43 4.25 -2.16 12.17
C ASP A 43 4.47 -0.70 11.81
N VAL A 44 5.03 -0.43 10.64
CA VAL A 44 5.35 0.92 10.22
C VAL A 44 4.07 1.73 10.04
N ALA A 45 4.07 2.96 10.56
CA ALA A 45 2.95 3.87 10.33
C ALA A 45 2.81 4.14 8.83
N SER A 46 1.58 4.25 8.35
CA SER A 46 1.33 4.42 6.92
C SER A 46 1.88 5.73 6.36
N ILE A 47 2.14 6.71 7.21
CA ILE A 47 2.72 7.99 6.81
C ILE A 47 4.21 8.10 7.09
N ALA A 48 4.84 7.05 7.61
CA ALA A 48 6.27 7.09 7.91
C ALA A 48 7.10 7.17 6.63
N ASP A 49 8.19 7.91 6.69
CA ASP A 49 9.10 8.05 5.55
C ASP A 49 9.91 6.76 5.39
N LEU A 50 9.59 6.01 4.35
CA LEU A 50 10.23 4.73 4.11
C LEU A 50 11.71 4.88 3.77
N TYR A 51 12.09 5.97 3.09
CA TYR A 51 13.49 6.21 2.78
C TYR A 51 14.30 6.44 4.05
N ALA A 52 13.71 7.12 5.02
CA ALA A 52 14.36 7.30 6.33
C ALA A 52 14.52 5.97 7.05
N LEU A 53 13.68 4.99 6.74
CA LEU A 53 13.74 3.67 7.34
C LEU A 53 14.62 2.69 6.56
N GLY A 54 15.31 3.18 5.54
CA GLY A 54 16.28 2.36 4.83
C GLY A 54 15.89 1.91 3.43
N LEU A 55 14.72 2.30 2.95
CA LEU A 55 14.31 1.94 1.60
C LEU A 55 15.23 2.62 0.58
N THR A 56 15.79 1.83 -0.33
CA THR A 56 16.69 2.35 -1.37
C THR A 56 15.96 2.43 -2.69
N SER A 57 16.51 3.20 -3.64
CA SER A 57 15.95 3.28 -4.98
C SER A 57 15.92 1.91 -5.66
N HIS A 58 16.94 1.11 -5.42
CA HIS A 58 16.98 -0.22 -5.97
C HIS A 58 15.86 -1.08 -5.41
N ALA A 59 15.65 -1.02 -4.10
CA ALA A 59 14.62 -1.81 -3.45
C ALA A 59 13.22 -1.40 -3.88
N THR A 60 13.01 -0.12 -4.23
CA THR A 60 11.68 0.34 -4.67
C THR A 60 11.22 -0.38 -5.93
N VAL A 61 12.15 -0.72 -6.83
CA VAL A 61 11.79 -1.46 -8.04
C VAL A 61 11.25 -2.85 -7.68
N ASN A 62 11.92 -3.52 -6.76
CA ASN A 62 11.48 -4.85 -6.35
C ASN A 62 10.14 -4.79 -5.61
N VAL A 63 9.95 -3.77 -4.77
CA VAL A 63 8.69 -3.56 -4.07
C VAL A 63 7.57 -3.32 -5.08
N MET A 64 7.83 -2.45 -6.06
CA MET A 64 6.84 -2.15 -7.10
C MET A 64 6.42 -3.41 -7.84
N LEU A 65 7.39 -4.21 -8.27
CA LEU A 65 7.11 -5.43 -9.03
C LEU A 65 6.31 -6.43 -8.18
N ALA A 66 6.63 -6.52 -6.89
CA ALA A 66 5.91 -7.41 -6.00
C ALA A 66 4.46 -6.96 -5.80
N VAL A 67 4.22 -5.67 -5.67
CA VAL A 67 2.87 -5.13 -5.53
C VAL A 67 2.09 -5.37 -6.82
N GLU A 68 2.71 -5.12 -7.97
CA GLU A 68 2.05 -5.37 -9.25
C GLU A 68 1.63 -6.82 -9.40
N SER A 69 2.49 -7.72 -9.00
CA SER A 69 2.22 -9.15 -9.10
C SER A 69 1.13 -9.58 -8.12
N GLU A 70 1.19 -9.09 -6.89
CA GLU A 70 0.25 -9.45 -5.85
C GLU A 70 -1.17 -8.97 -6.17
N LEU A 71 -1.29 -7.76 -6.70
CA LEU A 71 -2.58 -7.13 -6.95
C LEU A 71 -3.02 -7.24 -8.41
N ASP A 72 -2.18 -7.80 -9.26
CA ASP A 72 -2.45 -7.91 -10.70
C ASP A 72 -2.76 -6.55 -11.30
N VAL A 73 -1.90 -5.57 -11.00
CA VAL A 73 -2.01 -4.21 -11.53
C VAL A 73 -0.68 -3.82 -12.17
N GLU A 74 -0.71 -2.74 -12.92
CA GLU A 74 0.50 -2.20 -13.54
C GLU A 74 0.58 -0.71 -13.26
N PHE A 75 1.63 -0.28 -12.57
CA PHE A 75 1.82 1.14 -12.27
C PHE A 75 2.17 1.90 -13.55
N PRO A 76 1.43 2.97 -13.87
CA PRO A 76 1.79 3.79 -15.02
C PRO A 76 3.07 4.58 -14.73
N ASP A 77 3.78 4.95 -15.80
CA ASP A 77 5.04 5.70 -15.67
C ASP A 77 4.86 6.98 -14.86
N SER A 78 3.69 7.58 -14.94
CA SER A 78 3.43 8.85 -14.26
C SER A 78 3.53 8.76 -12.74
N VAL A 79 3.39 7.56 -12.17
CA VAL A 79 3.51 7.38 -10.72
C VAL A 79 4.85 6.75 -10.32
N LEU A 80 5.74 6.50 -11.27
CA LEU A 80 7.03 5.88 -10.97
C LEU A 80 8.04 6.96 -10.59
N ASN A 81 7.88 7.50 -9.39
CA ASN A 81 8.77 8.54 -8.89
C ASN A 81 9.00 8.34 -7.40
N ARG A 82 9.97 9.11 -6.88
CA ARG A 82 10.39 8.95 -5.49
C ARG A 82 9.24 9.21 -4.50
N ALA A 83 8.41 10.20 -4.78
CA ALA A 83 7.33 10.56 -3.86
C ALA A 83 6.31 9.43 -3.69
N THR A 84 6.06 8.68 -4.75
CA THR A 84 5.10 7.57 -4.71
C THR A 84 5.52 6.51 -3.70
N PHE A 85 6.82 6.24 -3.58
CA PHE A 85 7.32 5.19 -2.71
C PHE A 85 7.81 5.71 -1.36
N ALA A 86 7.49 6.97 -1.04
CA ALA A 86 7.95 7.59 0.20
C ALA A 86 7.22 7.03 1.43
N THR A 87 5.96 6.64 1.29
CA THR A 87 5.17 6.13 2.41
C THR A 87 4.31 4.97 1.95
N VAL A 88 3.85 4.16 2.92
CA VAL A 88 2.89 3.10 2.61
C VAL A 88 1.64 3.69 1.99
N GLU A 89 1.15 4.79 2.55
CA GLU A 89 -0.06 5.45 2.07
C GLU A 89 0.06 5.86 0.60
N SER A 90 1.20 6.43 0.21
CA SER A 90 1.37 6.87 -1.17
C SER A 90 1.49 5.70 -2.14
N ILE A 91 2.10 4.60 -1.71
CA ILE A 91 2.16 3.40 -2.55
C ILE A 91 0.76 2.82 -2.75
N ILE A 92 -0.01 2.77 -1.67
CA ILE A 92 -1.39 2.27 -1.74
C ILE A 92 -2.22 3.11 -2.71
N ALA A 93 -2.10 4.44 -2.61
CA ALA A 93 -2.85 5.33 -3.49
C ALA A 93 -2.49 5.09 -4.96
N ALA A 94 -1.20 4.91 -5.25
CA ALA A 94 -0.75 4.64 -6.60
C ALA A 94 -1.27 3.29 -7.10
N ALA A 95 -1.26 2.29 -6.24
CA ALA A 95 -1.74 0.95 -6.61
C ALA A 95 -3.24 0.98 -6.90
N GLU A 96 -3.99 1.74 -6.13
CA GLU A 96 -5.43 1.83 -6.33
C GLU A 96 -5.79 2.61 -7.59
N LEU A 97 -4.98 3.59 -7.96
CA LEU A 97 -5.16 4.28 -9.22
C LEU A 97 -4.83 3.38 -10.41
N ALA A 98 -3.97 2.41 -10.22
CA ALA A 98 -3.53 1.52 -11.28
C ALA A 98 -4.53 0.38 -11.55
N SER A 99 -5.40 0.11 -10.60
CA SER A 99 -6.32 -1.03 -10.73
C SER A 99 -7.59 -0.74 -11.51
#